data_4f00bef903f188b70711126d75a48d9e
#
_entry.id   4f00bef903f188b70711126d75a48d9e
#
_cell.length_a   1.000
_cell.length_b   1.000
_cell.length_c   1.000
_cell.angle_alpha   90.00
_cell.angle_beta   90.00
_cell.angle_gamma   90.00
#
_symmetry.space_group_name_H-M   'P 1'
#
loop_
_entity.id
_entity.type
_entity.pdbx_description
1 polymer ?
#
loop_
_entity_poly.entity_id
_entity_poly.type
_entity_poly.pdbx_seq_one_letter_code
_entity_poly.pdbx_strand_id
1 'polypeptide(L)'
;VVAFFVVYAFFGKLFPALLQHSGMKVNRFIHLICFTSEGIFGTPLNASATFIATFIILGALFSVTGVGPYMCELANALLGGFRGGPAKVAVVSSALFGSISGSAVANVVGTGTFTIPLMKSIGYDAEFAGAVEATASTGGAIMPPVMGASAFLMAEFVGVKYWDVVVAAFIPALMYYLACLLYTSPSPRDR
;
A
#
# COMPACT_ATOMS: atom_id res chain seq x y z
N VAL A 1 6.07 19.58 -5.31
CA VAL A 1 4.59 19.57 -5.27
C VAL A 1 4.08 20.55 -4.24
N VAL A 2 4.41 20.43 -2.94
CA VAL A 2 3.91 21.31 -1.86
C VAL A 2 4.22 22.79 -2.13
N ALA A 3 5.48 23.12 -2.49
CA ALA A 3 5.88 24.49 -2.81
C ALA A 3 5.05 25.09 -3.94
N PHE A 4 4.73 24.30 -4.97
CA PHE A 4 3.88 24.74 -6.07
C PHE A 4 2.47 25.13 -5.58
N PHE A 5 1.84 24.30 -4.74
CA PHE A 5 0.53 24.61 -4.21
C PHE A 5 0.53 25.81 -3.26
N VAL A 6 1.61 26.02 -2.49
CA VAL A 6 1.79 27.22 -1.66
C VAL A 6 1.86 28.47 -2.53
N VAL A 7 2.67 28.45 -3.60
CA VAL A 7 2.76 29.56 -4.56
C VAL A 7 1.41 29.79 -5.23
N TYR A 8 0.72 28.72 -5.65
CA TYR A 8 -0.60 28.81 -6.24
C TYR A 8 -1.61 29.45 -5.28
N ALA A 9 -1.60 29.12 -3.99
CA ALA A 9 -2.49 29.69 -2.99
C ALA A 9 -2.32 31.23 -2.87
N PHE A 10 -1.11 31.74 -3.01
CA PHE A 10 -0.84 33.20 -2.94
C PHE A 10 -1.08 33.92 -4.27
N PHE A 11 -0.69 33.30 -5.37
CA PHE A 11 -0.68 33.91 -6.72
C PHE A 11 -1.82 33.44 -7.62
N GLY A 12 -2.93 32.96 -7.07
CA GLY A 12 -4.07 32.41 -7.81
C GLY A 12 -4.67 33.34 -8.88
N LYS A 13 -4.42 34.66 -8.80
CA LYS A 13 -4.86 35.65 -9.83
C LYS A 13 -4.11 35.57 -11.14
N LEU A 14 -2.91 34.98 -11.15
CA LEU A 14 -2.04 34.85 -12.33
C LEU A 14 -2.37 33.64 -13.21
N PHE A 15 -3.22 32.76 -12.72
CA PHE A 15 -3.56 31.53 -13.44
C PHE A 15 -4.75 31.71 -14.40
N PRO A 16 -4.90 30.86 -15.46
CA PRO A 16 -6.00 30.93 -16.43
C PRO A 16 -7.37 30.78 -15.76
N ALA A 17 -8.40 31.28 -16.39
CA ALA A 17 -9.76 31.45 -15.87
C ALA A 17 -10.33 30.23 -15.08
N LEU A 18 -10.02 28.99 -15.48
CA LEU A 18 -10.48 27.79 -14.80
C LEU A 18 -9.76 27.52 -13.45
N LEU A 19 -8.55 28.06 -13.27
CA LEU A 19 -7.72 27.89 -12.07
C LEU A 19 -7.56 29.20 -11.30
N GLN A 20 -8.24 30.27 -11.75
CA GLN A 20 -8.13 31.58 -11.16
C GLN A 20 -8.90 31.65 -9.83
N HIS A 21 -8.25 32.13 -8.78
CA HIS A 21 -8.89 32.42 -7.49
C HIS A 21 -8.34 33.73 -6.90
N SER A 22 -9.02 34.27 -5.90
CA SER A 22 -8.75 35.60 -5.32
C SER A 22 -7.39 35.72 -4.62
N GLY A 23 -6.63 34.64 -4.49
CA GLY A 23 -5.40 34.56 -3.70
C GLY A 23 -5.67 34.62 -2.20
N MET A 24 -4.76 34.06 -1.41
CA MET A 24 -4.88 34.09 0.05
C MET A 24 -3.93 35.13 0.68
N LYS A 25 -4.37 35.82 1.72
CA LYS A 25 -3.48 36.65 2.56
C LYS A 25 -2.66 35.72 3.46
N VAL A 26 -1.41 36.08 3.72
CA VAL A 26 -0.48 35.29 4.57
C VAL A 26 -1.10 34.95 5.93
N ASN A 27 -1.73 35.92 6.60
CA ASN A 27 -2.36 35.65 7.89
C ASN A 27 -3.48 34.60 7.81
N ARG A 28 -4.29 34.62 6.74
CA ARG A 28 -5.35 33.64 6.53
C ARG A 28 -4.78 32.27 6.24
N PHE A 29 -3.69 32.21 5.49
CA PHE A 29 -2.97 30.96 5.18
C PHE A 29 -2.40 30.32 6.45
N ILE A 30 -1.70 31.11 7.29
CA ILE A 30 -1.15 30.61 8.56
C ILE A 30 -2.28 30.17 9.50
N HIS A 31 -3.36 30.97 9.58
CA HIS A 31 -4.51 30.62 10.43
C HIS A 31 -5.15 29.29 9.97
N LEU A 32 -5.34 29.10 8.66
CA LEU A 32 -5.95 27.90 8.10
C LEU A 32 -5.06 26.65 8.32
N ILE A 33 -3.74 26.79 8.16
CA ILE A 33 -2.82 25.66 8.31
C ILE A 33 -2.57 25.30 9.78
N CYS A 34 -2.42 26.30 10.66
CA CYS A 34 -1.95 26.06 12.02
C CYS A 34 -3.08 26.05 13.08
N PHE A 35 -4.22 26.73 12.81
CA PHE A 35 -5.23 26.97 13.82
C PHE A 35 -6.62 26.43 13.49
N THR A 36 -6.75 25.69 12.37
CA THR A 36 -8.03 25.07 12.01
C THR A 36 -7.90 23.56 11.95
N SER A 37 -9.02 22.87 12.12
CA SER A 37 -9.13 21.41 11.94
C SER A 37 -8.99 20.95 10.48
N GLU A 38 -8.93 21.87 9.53
CA GLU A 38 -8.70 21.60 8.12
C GLU A 38 -7.20 21.68 7.74
N GLY A 39 -6.35 22.12 8.67
CA GLY A 39 -4.91 22.27 8.48
C GLY A 39 -4.10 21.05 8.92
N ILE A 40 -2.82 21.32 9.27
CA ILE A 40 -1.87 20.28 9.68
C ILE A 40 -2.36 19.56 10.94
N PHE A 41 -2.96 20.28 11.88
CA PHE A 41 -3.45 19.75 13.16
C PHE A 41 -4.87 19.18 13.09
N GLY A 42 -5.38 18.96 11.87
CA GLY A 42 -6.71 18.41 11.64
C GLY A 42 -6.74 16.88 11.56
N THR A 43 -7.72 16.40 10.82
CA THR A 43 -8.00 14.99 10.55
C THR A 43 -6.77 14.15 10.19
N PRO A 44 -5.86 14.59 9.28
CA PRO A 44 -4.71 13.76 8.90
C PRO A 44 -3.75 13.51 10.06
N LEU A 45 -3.50 14.49 10.92
CA LEU A 45 -2.63 14.33 12.09
C LEU A 45 -3.28 13.44 13.14
N ASN A 46 -4.57 13.61 13.38
CA ASN A 46 -5.31 12.78 14.32
C ASN A 46 -5.29 11.29 13.89
N ALA A 47 -5.62 10.99 12.63
CA ALA A 47 -5.53 9.64 12.07
C ALA A 47 -4.11 9.08 12.14
N SER A 48 -3.10 9.91 11.85
CA SER A 48 -1.69 9.53 11.90
C SER A 48 -1.24 9.17 13.32
N ALA A 49 -1.61 9.97 14.30
CA ALA A 49 -1.20 9.76 15.69
C ALA A 49 -1.94 8.59 16.35
N THR A 50 -3.20 8.36 16.01
CA THR A 50 -4.04 7.36 16.68
C THR A 50 -3.89 5.97 16.07
N PHE A 51 -4.03 5.87 14.75
CA PHE A 51 -4.08 4.56 14.06
C PHE A 51 -2.78 4.25 13.33
N ILE A 52 -2.31 5.17 12.48
CA ILE A 52 -1.21 4.88 11.56
C ILE A 52 0.09 4.59 12.33
N ALA A 53 0.41 5.37 13.36
CA ALA A 53 1.60 5.14 14.19
C ALA A 53 1.59 3.76 14.85
N THR A 54 0.44 3.34 15.40
CA THR A 54 0.29 2.04 16.04
C THR A 54 0.48 0.89 15.05
N PHE A 55 -0.10 1.00 13.85
CA PHE A 55 0.04 -0.04 12.83
C PHE A 55 1.45 -0.08 12.20
N ILE A 56 2.14 1.06 12.09
CA ILE A 56 3.54 1.10 11.65
C ILE A 56 4.44 0.36 12.65
N ILE A 57 4.25 0.60 13.95
CA ILE A 57 5.00 -0.09 15.00
C ILE A 57 4.71 -1.60 14.96
N LEU A 58 3.45 -1.99 14.82
CA LEU A 58 3.05 -3.38 14.71
C LEU A 58 3.67 -4.04 13.46
N GLY A 59 3.62 -3.39 12.31
CA GLY A 59 4.22 -3.88 11.06
C GLY A 59 5.74 -4.03 11.16
N ALA A 60 6.42 -3.08 11.83
CA ALA A 60 7.85 -3.18 12.10
C ALA A 60 8.20 -4.36 13.01
N LEU A 61 7.41 -4.61 14.05
CA LEU A 61 7.56 -5.78 14.91
C LEU A 61 7.42 -7.09 14.10
N PHE A 62 6.42 -7.19 13.26
CA PHE A 62 6.24 -8.38 12.41
C PHE A 62 7.38 -8.59 11.43
N SER A 63 7.97 -7.54 10.90
CA SER A 63 9.16 -7.64 10.02
C SER A 63 10.37 -8.22 10.74
N VAL A 64 10.54 -7.93 12.04
CA VAL A 64 11.70 -8.41 12.83
C VAL A 64 11.46 -9.80 13.43
N THR A 65 10.21 -10.17 13.71
CA THR A 65 9.85 -11.44 14.36
C THR A 65 9.84 -12.66 13.42
N GLY A 66 10.18 -12.50 12.13
CA GLY A 66 10.25 -13.61 11.18
C GLY A 66 8.90 -14.00 10.58
N VAL A 67 7.88 -13.17 10.71
CA VAL A 67 6.56 -13.43 10.12
C VAL A 67 6.64 -13.50 8.59
N GLY A 68 7.51 -12.70 7.94
CA GLY A 68 7.72 -12.76 6.49
C GLY A 68 8.15 -14.16 6.00
N PRO A 69 9.27 -14.72 6.50
CA PRO A 69 9.67 -16.10 6.21
C PRO A 69 8.56 -17.13 6.47
N TYR A 70 7.89 -17.04 7.61
CA TYR A 70 6.78 -17.95 7.94
C TYR A 70 5.65 -17.89 6.92
N MET A 71 5.24 -16.70 6.47
CA MET A 71 4.21 -16.54 5.45
C MET A 71 4.65 -17.11 4.09
N CYS A 72 5.94 -16.98 3.75
CA CYS A 72 6.50 -17.59 2.55
C CYS A 72 6.51 -19.12 2.63
N GLU A 73 6.89 -19.70 3.77
CA GLU A 73 6.87 -21.15 3.98
C GLU A 73 5.44 -21.70 3.92
N LEU A 74 4.48 -21.02 4.56
CA LEU A 74 3.07 -21.38 4.52
C LEU A 74 2.53 -21.34 3.08
N ALA A 75 2.80 -20.26 2.35
CA ALA A 75 2.40 -20.14 0.95
C ALA A 75 3.06 -21.19 0.06
N ASN A 76 4.33 -21.53 0.31
CA ASN A 76 5.05 -22.55 -0.41
C ASN A 76 4.50 -23.96 -0.14
N ALA A 77 4.12 -24.26 1.08
CA ALA A 77 3.47 -25.52 1.44
C ALA A 77 2.13 -25.70 0.72
N LEU A 78 1.38 -24.62 0.51
CA LEU A 78 0.07 -24.65 -0.16
C LEU A 78 0.18 -24.66 -1.69
N LEU A 79 1.11 -23.92 -2.25
CA LEU A 79 1.15 -23.60 -3.70
C LEU A 79 2.44 -23.99 -4.41
N GLY A 80 3.49 -24.37 -3.70
CA GLY A 80 4.79 -24.67 -4.27
C GLY A 80 4.77 -25.81 -5.31
N GLY A 81 3.86 -26.77 -5.16
CA GLY A 81 3.70 -27.91 -6.08
C GLY A 81 2.91 -27.62 -7.36
N PHE A 82 2.28 -26.46 -7.48
CA PHE A 82 1.50 -26.11 -8.68
C PHE A 82 2.39 -25.55 -9.80
N ARG A 83 1.89 -25.61 -11.05
CA ARG A 83 2.54 -24.93 -12.19
C ARG A 83 2.66 -23.44 -11.90
N GLY A 84 3.87 -22.89 -12.11
CA GLY A 84 4.17 -21.50 -11.73
C GLY A 84 4.22 -21.27 -10.21
N GLY A 85 4.41 -22.35 -9.42
CA GLY A 85 4.38 -22.36 -7.95
C GLY A 85 5.11 -21.19 -7.29
N PRO A 86 6.40 -20.95 -7.53
CA PRO A 86 7.14 -19.87 -6.88
C PRO A 86 6.59 -18.46 -7.13
N ALA A 87 6.08 -18.17 -8.31
CA ALA A 87 5.44 -16.88 -8.55
C ALA A 87 4.08 -16.77 -7.84
N LYS A 88 3.33 -17.87 -7.74
CA LYS A 88 2.09 -17.92 -6.96
C LYS A 88 2.36 -17.83 -5.46
N VAL A 89 3.44 -18.44 -5.00
CA VAL A 89 3.93 -18.31 -3.61
C VAL A 89 4.23 -16.86 -3.31
N ALA A 90 4.92 -16.14 -4.19
CA ALA A 90 5.18 -14.71 -4.04
C ALA A 90 3.88 -13.89 -3.91
N VAL A 91 2.89 -14.15 -4.76
CA VAL A 91 1.60 -13.44 -4.72
C VAL A 91 0.85 -13.71 -3.42
N VAL A 92 0.75 -14.96 -2.99
CA VAL A 92 -0.02 -15.33 -1.80
C VAL A 92 0.71 -14.93 -0.52
N SER A 93 2.04 -15.12 -0.43
CA SER A 93 2.81 -14.64 0.73
C SER A 93 2.72 -13.12 0.89
N SER A 94 2.79 -12.37 -0.24
CA SER A 94 2.60 -10.92 -0.23
C SER A 94 1.18 -10.52 0.16
N ALA A 95 0.15 -11.29 -0.21
CA ALA A 95 -1.22 -11.04 0.25
C ALA A 95 -1.35 -11.24 1.77
N LEU A 96 -0.80 -12.33 2.29
CA LEU A 96 -0.84 -12.64 3.72
C LEU A 96 -0.03 -11.62 4.54
N PHE A 97 1.20 -11.34 4.14
CA PHE A 97 2.05 -10.36 4.84
C PHE A 97 1.48 -8.94 4.69
N GLY A 98 1.00 -8.59 3.50
CA GLY A 98 0.40 -7.30 3.21
C GLY A 98 -0.84 -7.01 4.05
N SER A 99 -1.67 -8.03 4.32
CA SER A 99 -2.86 -7.88 5.16
C SER A 99 -2.53 -7.45 6.60
N ILE A 100 -1.31 -7.72 7.06
CA ILE A 100 -0.84 -7.38 8.39
C ILE A 100 -0.01 -6.08 8.38
N SER A 101 0.87 -5.92 7.39
CA SER A 101 1.80 -4.78 7.32
C SER A 101 1.15 -3.51 6.75
N GLY A 102 0.18 -3.65 5.85
CA GLY A 102 -0.45 -2.53 5.14
C GLY A 102 0.49 -1.68 4.28
N SER A 103 1.77 -2.03 4.20
CA SER A 103 2.81 -1.27 3.50
C SER A 103 3.43 -2.07 2.37
N ALA A 104 3.30 -1.55 1.14
CA ALA A 104 3.92 -2.17 -0.03
C ALA A 104 5.44 -2.30 0.09
N VAL A 105 6.12 -1.28 0.65
CA VAL A 105 7.57 -1.29 0.84
C VAL A 105 7.98 -2.34 1.88
N ALA A 106 7.32 -2.36 3.04
CA ALA A 106 7.58 -3.37 4.06
C ALA A 106 7.30 -4.78 3.55
N ASN A 107 6.29 -4.94 2.69
CA ASN A 107 5.95 -6.20 2.08
C ASN A 107 7.07 -6.69 1.14
N VAL A 108 7.55 -5.86 0.21
CA VAL A 108 8.69 -6.21 -0.66
C VAL A 108 9.92 -6.61 0.14
N VAL A 109 10.23 -5.90 1.21
CA VAL A 109 11.38 -6.23 2.07
C VAL A 109 11.14 -7.53 2.84
N GLY A 110 9.93 -7.75 3.34
CA GLY A 110 9.59 -8.91 4.16
C GLY A 110 9.48 -10.21 3.38
N THR A 111 8.88 -10.19 2.18
CA THR A 111 8.65 -11.39 1.36
C THR A 111 9.64 -11.51 0.21
N GLY A 112 10.01 -10.41 -0.44
CA GLY A 112 10.82 -10.39 -1.65
C GLY A 112 12.24 -10.93 -1.46
N THR A 113 12.81 -10.84 -0.25
CA THR A 113 14.11 -11.43 0.07
C THR A 113 14.13 -12.96 -0.08
N PHE A 114 12.97 -13.61 0.01
CA PHE A 114 12.80 -15.05 -0.17
C PHE A 114 12.20 -15.41 -1.52
N THR A 115 11.17 -14.69 -1.95
CA THR A 115 10.39 -15.03 -3.14
C THR A 115 11.15 -14.73 -4.43
N ILE A 116 11.92 -13.63 -4.50
CA ILE A 116 12.72 -13.31 -5.69
C ILE A 116 13.81 -14.34 -5.96
N PRO A 117 14.66 -14.73 -5.00
CA PRO A 117 15.61 -15.83 -5.19
C PRO A 117 14.92 -17.15 -5.54
N LEU A 118 13.79 -17.46 -4.93
CA LEU A 118 13.02 -18.67 -5.20
C LEU A 118 12.54 -18.71 -6.66
N MET A 119 11.98 -17.63 -7.17
CA MET A 119 11.58 -17.53 -8.59
C MET A 119 12.77 -17.68 -9.53
N LYS A 120 13.89 -17.01 -9.22
CA LYS A 120 15.13 -17.10 -10.03
C LYS A 120 15.71 -18.49 -10.05
N SER A 121 15.67 -19.26 -8.97
CA SER A 121 16.23 -20.61 -8.88
C SER A 121 15.56 -21.61 -9.82
N ILE A 122 14.34 -21.36 -10.27
CA ILE A 122 13.60 -22.21 -11.20
C ILE A 122 13.53 -21.65 -12.61
N GLY A 123 14.28 -20.56 -12.90
CA GLY A 123 14.48 -20.04 -14.26
C GLY A 123 13.62 -18.85 -14.63
N TYR A 124 13.00 -18.14 -13.67
CA TYR A 124 12.38 -16.84 -13.96
C TYR A 124 13.45 -15.77 -14.17
N ASP A 125 13.24 -14.88 -15.13
CA ASP A 125 14.08 -13.71 -15.34
C ASP A 125 14.01 -12.79 -14.12
N ALA A 126 15.14 -12.14 -13.79
CA ALA A 126 15.23 -11.28 -12.62
C ALA A 126 14.25 -10.10 -12.67
N GLU A 127 14.04 -9.55 -13.86
CA GLU A 127 13.11 -8.46 -14.13
C GLU A 127 11.66 -8.88 -13.88
N PHE A 128 11.28 -10.07 -14.37
CA PHE A 128 9.95 -10.64 -14.15
C PHE A 128 9.71 -10.95 -12.67
N ALA A 129 10.69 -11.57 -12.00
CA ALA A 129 10.59 -11.88 -10.58
C ALA A 129 10.42 -10.60 -9.73
N GLY A 130 11.17 -9.56 -10.03
CA GLY A 130 11.03 -8.25 -9.40
C GLY A 130 9.68 -7.60 -9.67
N ALA A 131 9.17 -7.69 -10.90
CA ALA A 131 7.87 -7.15 -11.28
C ALA A 131 6.71 -7.85 -10.57
N VAL A 132 6.75 -9.18 -10.47
CA VAL A 132 5.76 -9.98 -9.74
C VAL A 132 5.73 -9.58 -8.27
N GLU A 133 6.90 -9.49 -7.64
CA GLU A 133 7.00 -9.13 -6.23
C GLU A 133 6.50 -7.70 -5.98
N ALA A 134 6.94 -6.73 -6.78
CA ALA A 134 6.52 -5.34 -6.63
C ALA A 134 5.00 -5.17 -6.83
N THR A 135 4.44 -5.87 -7.82
CA THR A 135 3.00 -5.83 -8.08
C THR A 135 2.23 -6.50 -6.93
N ALA A 136 2.61 -7.71 -6.53
CA ALA A 136 1.95 -8.42 -5.45
C ALA A 136 2.00 -7.64 -4.13
N SER A 137 3.16 -7.06 -3.80
CA SER A 137 3.36 -6.28 -2.58
C SER A 137 2.55 -4.98 -2.56
N THR A 138 2.33 -4.36 -3.73
CA THR A 138 1.47 -3.16 -3.84
C THR A 138 0.02 -3.47 -3.42
N GLY A 139 -0.47 -4.67 -3.74
CA GLY A 139 -1.78 -5.13 -3.28
C GLY A 139 -1.95 -5.18 -1.77
N GLY A 140 -0.85 -5.28 -1.00
CA GLY A 140 -0.88 -5.24 0.46
C GLY A 140 -1.47 -3.95 1.03
N ALA A 141 -1.35 -2.83 0.31
CA ALA A 141 -1.94 -1.56 0.74
C ALA A 141 -3.48 -1.53 0.70
N ILE A 142 -4.09 -2.41 -0.08
CA ILE A 142 -5.55 -2.54 -0.18
C ILE A 142 -6.08 -3.82 0.46
N MET A 143 -5.18 -4.71 0.93
CA MET A 143 -5.58 -6.00 1.51
C MET A 143 -6.04 -5.84 2.95
N PRO A 144 -7.31 -6.17 3.27
CA PRO A 144 -7.79 -6.20 4.65
C PRO A 144 -7.02 -7.22 5.52
N PRO A 145 -7.00 -7.04 6.87
CA PRO A 145 -7.73 -6.03 7.64
C PRO A 145 -6.98 -4.72 7.87
N VAL A 146 -5.62 -4.68 7.79
CA VAL A 146 -4.86 -3.49 8.19
C VAL A 146 -4.84 -2.43 7.11
N MET A 147 -4.63 -2.81 5.84
CA MET A 147 -4.54 -1.90 4.69
C MET A 147 -3.50 -0.78 4.86
N GLY A 148 -3.36 0.09 3.88
CA GLY A 148 -2.47 1.24 3.95
C GLY A 148 -3.06 2.42 4.70
N ALA A 149 -2.22 3.40 5.02
CA ALA A 149 -2.60 4.63 5.72
C ALA A 149 -3.76 5.40 5.04
N SER A 150 -3.87 5.28 3.72
CA SER A 150 -4.95 5.89 2.92
C SER A 150 -6.34 5.40 3.30
N ALA A 151 -6.47 4.15 3.77
CA ALA A 151 -7.75 3.60 4.17
C ALA A 151 -8.29 4.25 5.46
N PHE A 152 -7.41 4.58 6.39
CA PHE A 152 -7.78 5.31 7.60
C PHE A 152 -8.21 6.74 7.28
N LEU A 153 -7.46 7.42 6.41
CA LEU A 153 -7.82 8.76 5.94
C LEU A 153 -9.16 8.74 5.19
N MET A 154 -9.39 7.71 4.36
CA MET A 154 -10.65 7.56 3.65
C MET A 154 -11.83 7.41 4.62
N ALA A 155 -11.71 6.58 5.65
CA ALA A 155 -12.75 6.40 6.66
C ALA A 155 -13.09 7.73 7.36
N GLU A 156 -12.08 8.49 7.70
CA GLU A 156 -12.21 9.78 8.38
C GLU A 156 -12.85 10.84 7.46
N PHE A 157 -12.39 10.98 6.21
CA PHE A 157 -12.93 11.97 5.27
C PHE A 157 -14.36 11.66 4.84
N VAL A 158 -14.69 10.39 4.68
CA VAL A 158 -16.06 9.97 4.31
C VAL A 158 -16.99 9.96 5.53
N GLY A 159 -16.44 9.95 6.75
CA GLY A 159 -17.23 9.91 7.99
C GLY A 159 -17.87 8.55 8.26
N VAL A 160 -17.25 7.46 7.80
CA VAL A 160 -17.72 6.09 8.02
C VAL A 160 -16.79 5.37 9.00
N LYS A 161 -17.26 4.26 9.58
CA LYS A 161 -16.39 3.43 10.43
C LYS A 161 -15.32 2.75 9.57
N TYR A 162 -14.10 2.63 10.11
CA TYR A 162 -13.01 1.93 9.43
C TYR A 162 -13.41 0.53 8.94
N TRP A 163 -14.23 -0.18 9.73
CA TRP A 163 -14.68 -1.52 9.39
C TRP A 163 -15.54 -1.58 8.10
N ASP A 164 -16.29 -0.53 7.82
CA ASP A 164 -17.08 -0.43 6.58
C ASP A 164 -16.16 -0.31 5.36
N VAL A 165 -15.05 0.41 5.52
CA VAL A 165 -13.99 0.50 4.48
C VAL A 165 -13.31 -0.85 4.28
N VAL A 166 -13.00 -1.58 5.37
CA VAL A 166 -12.41 -2.94 5.35
C VAL A 166 -13.28 -3.89 4.54
N VAL A 167 -14.58 -3.92 4.82
CA VAL A 167 -15.53 -4.80 4.11
C VAL A 167 -15.63 -4.41 2.63
N ALA A 168 -15.71 -3.11 2.32
CA ALA A 168 -15.77 -2.63 0.94
C ALA A 168 -14.48 -2.93 0.15
N ALA A 169 -13.32 -2.86 0.80
CA ALA A 169 -12.02 -3.12 0.18
C ALA A 169 -11.77 -4.62 -0.11
N PHE A 170 -12.50 -5.53 0.53
CA PHE A 170 -12.28 -6.97 0.40
C PHE A 170 -12.45 -7.46 -1.05
N ILE A 171 -13.50 -7.01 -1.74
CA ILE A 171 -13.77 -7.42 -3.13
C ILE A 171 -12.68 -6.90 -4.10
N PRO A 172 -12.34 -5.59 -4.12
CA PRO A 172 -11.23 -5.09 -4.93
C PRO A 172 -9.90 -5.77 -4.65
N ALA A 173 -9.58 -6.02 -3.37
CA ALA A 173 -8.35 -6.70 -2.99
C ALA A 173 -8.31 -8.13 -3.53
N LEU A 174 -9.40 -8.88 -3.39
CA LEU A 174 -9.49 -10.24 -3.92
C LEU A 174 -9.35 -10.25 -5.46
N MET A 175 -10.01 -9.35 -6.16
CA MET A 175 -9.88 -9.22 -7.62
C MET A 175 -8.45 -8.90 -8.03
N TYR A 176 -7.78 -8.02 -7.30
CA TYR A 176 -6.38 -7.66 -7.55
C TYR A 176 -5.46 -8.88 -7.45
N TYR A 177 -5.55 -9.63 -6.36
CA TYR A 177 -4.71 -10.81 -6.17
C TYR A 177 -5.08 -11.96 -7.12
N LEU A 178 -6.34 -12.13 -7.48
CA LEU A 178 -6.74 -13.07 -8.53
C LEU A 178 -6.14 -12.70 -9.89
N ALA A 179 -6.12 -11.43 -10.25
CA ALA A 179 -5.45 -10.95 -11.47
C ALA A 179 -3.94 -11.23 -11.42
N CYS A 180 -3.27 -10.99 -10.29
CA CYS A 180 -1.87 -11.33 -10.11
C CYS A 180 -1.62 -12.84 -10.27
N LEU A 181 -2.46 -13.70 -9.69
CA LEU A 181 -2.35 -15.15 -9.81
C LEU A 181 -2.57 -15.65 -11.25
N LEU A 182 -3.49 -15.05 -11.98
CA LEU A 182 -3.71 -15.37 -13.40
C LEU A 182 -2.50 -14.98 -14.25
N TYR A 183 -1.94 -13.80 -14.01
CA TYR A 183 -0.77 -13.33 -14.75
C TYR A 183 0.49 -14.17 -14.48
N THR A 184 0.64 -14.71 -13.28
CA THR A 184 1.76 -15.55 -12.86
C THR A 184 1.57 -17.05 -13.19
N SER A 185 0.42 -17.43 -13.77
CA SER A 185 0.11 -18.84 -14.13
C SER A 185 1.03 -19.44 -15.18
N PRO A 186 1.49 -18.74 -16.25
CA PRO A 186 2.45 -19.27 -17.18
C PRO A 186 3.83 -19.43 -16.50
N SER A 187 4.35 -20.65 -16.48
CA SER A 187 5.72 -20.94 -16.04
C SER A 187 6.72 -20.67 -17.17
N PRO A 188 7.98 -20.27 -16.88
CA PRO A 188 9.05 -20.23 -17.89
C PRO A 188 9.25 -21.54 -18.62
N ARG A 189 8.88 -22.66 -17.99
CA ARG A 189 8.92 -24.01 -18.62
C ARG A 189 7.79 -24.25 -19.62
N ASP A 190 6.80 -23.39 -19.67
CA ASP A 190 5.64 -23.51 -20.57
C ASP A 190 5.79 -22.61 -21.81
N ARG A 191 6.92 -21.87 -21.92
CA ARG A 191 7.40 -21.14 -23.08
C ARG A 191 8.59 -21.89 -23.70
#